data_15a8e1b3ddda152d89eb1ad57560d5d7
#
_entry.id   15a8e1b3ddda152d89eb1ad57560d5d7
#
_cell.length_a   1.000
_cell.length_b   1.000
_cell.length_c   1.000
_cell.angle_alpha   90.00
_cell.angle_beta   90.00
_cell.angle_gamma   90.00
#
_symmetry.space_group_name_H-M   'P 1'
#
loop_
_entity.id
_entity.type
_entity.pdbx_description
1 polymer ?
#
loop_
_entity_poly.entity_id
_entity_poly.type
_entity_poly.pdbx_seq_one_letter_code
_entity_poly.pdbx_strand_id
1 'polypeptide(L)'
;MRNSSATHVLAIAILMLASMALSSRTAAAQDAAAVKRGQELYNAQKCMVCHSIAGKGSKASPLDGVGAKLSAEDIRQWIVNPAEMTAKTKSTKKPPMVAKYGKLPEADINALVAYMQSLK
;
A
#
# COMPACT_ATOMS: atom_id res chain seq x y z
N MET A 1 -38.65 -42.34 -12.65
CA MET A 1 -37.46 -41.66 -13.24
C MET A 1 -37.06 -40.54 -12.29
N ARG A 2 -36.00 -40.73 -11.55
CA ARG A 2 -35.56 -39.77 -10.50
C ARG A 2 -34.65 -38.77 -11.17
N ASN A 3 -34.94 -37.45 -11.00
CA ASN A 3 -34.23 -36.31 -11.60
C ASN A 3 -32.79 -36.21 -11.11
N SER A 4 -31.90 -36.99 -11.75
CA SER A 4 -30.44 -36.93 -11.49
C SER A 4 -29.81 -35.58 -11.90
N SER A 5 -30.46 -34.84 -12.80
CA SER A 5 -29.94 -33.56 -13.31
C SER A 5 -29.99 -32.40 -12.28
N ALA A 6 -31.01 -32.39 -11.42
CA ALA A 6 -31.16 -31.29 -10.42
C ALA A 6 -30.12 -31.37 -9.32
N THR A 7 -29.69 -32.55 -8.91
CA THR A 7 -28.65 -32.74 -7.88
C THR A 7 -27.26 -32.33 -8.37
N HIS A 8 -26.97 -32.55 -9.65
CA HIS A 8 -25.66 -32.16 -10.22
C HIS A 8 -25.52 -30.65 -10.40
N VAL A 9 -26.60 -29.96 -10.77
CA VAL A 9 -26.61 -28.49 -10.91
C VAL A 9 -26.42 -27.80 -9.55
N LEU A 10 -27.05 -28.33 -8.49
CA LEU A 10 -26.92 -27.79 -7.15
C LEU A 10 -25.50 -27.99 -6.59
N ALA A 11 -24.87 -29.14 -6.84
CA ALA A 11 -23.50 -29.42 -6.40
C ALA A 11 -22.47 -28.50 -7.07
N ILE A 12 -22.62 -28.21 -8.36
CA ILE A 12 -21.73 -27.32 -9.11
C ILE A 12 -21.87 -25.90 -8.63
N ALA A 13 -23.08 -25.41 -8.33
CA ALA A 13 -23.30 -24.05 -7.81
C ALA A 13 -22.66 -23.83 -6.44
N ILE A 14 -22.69 -24.81 -5.55
CA ILE A 14 -22.06 -24.74 -4.22
C ILE A 14 -20.54 -24.72 -4.34
N LEU A 15 -19.96 -25.47 -5.27
CA LEU A 15 -18.51 -25.51 -5.51
C LEU A 15 -17.99 -24.17 -6.03
N MET A 16 -18.74 -23.51 -6.91
CA MET A 16 -18.39 -22.19 -7.47
C MET A 16 -18.42 -21.08 -6.41
N LEU A 17 -19.38 -21.09 -5.50
CA LEU A 17 -19.48 -20.10 -4.40
C LEU A 17 -18.35 -20.27 -3.38
N ALA A 18 -17.90 -21.50 -3.10
CA ALA A 18 -16.79 -21.76 -2.19
C ALA A 18 -15.46 -21.26 -2.76
N SER A 19 -15.26 -21.31 -4.07
CA SER A 19 -14.04 -20.83 -4.74
C SER A 19 -13.88 -19.30 -4.66
N MET A 20 -14.98 -18.55 -4.75
CA MET A 20 -14.94 -17.07 -4.64
C MET A 20 -14.59 -16.58 -3.23
N ALA A 21 -15.05 -17.25 -2.18
CA ALA A 21 -14.76 -16.88 -0.80
C ALA A 21 -13.29 -17.09 -0.41
N LEU A 22 -12.61 -18.06 -1.00
CA LEU A 22 -11.20 -18.36 -0.73
C LEU A 22 -10.27 -17.29 -1.34
N SER A 23 -10.61 -16.78 -2.53
CA SER A 23 -9.81 -15.75 -3.23
C SER A 23 -9.79 -14.42 -2.47
N SER A 24 -10.89 -14.03 -1.84
CA SER A 24 -10.98 -12.77 -1.09
C SER A 24 -10.12 -12.78 0.19
N ARG A 25 -9.99 -13.93 0.84
CA ARG A 25 -9.18 -14.08 2.05
C ARG A 25 -7.68 -14.00 1.77
N THR A 26 -7.23 -14.52 0.64
CA THR A 26 -5.81 -14.45 0.25
C THR A 26 -5.39 -13.03 -0.11
N ALA A 27 -6.21 -12.26 -0.82
CA ALA A 27 -5.94 -10.87 -1.16
C ALA A 27 -5.79 -10.00 0.10
N ALA A 28 -6.73 -10.07 1.05
CA ALA A 28 -6.66 -9.32 2.31
C ALA A 28 -5.43 -9.67 3.16
N ALA A 29 -5.00 -10.93 3.17
CA ALA A 29 -3.80 -11.36 3.87
C ALA A 29 -2.52 -10.83 3.21
N GLN A 30 -2.48 -10.77 1.88
CA GLN A 30 -1.36 -10.20 1.12
C GLN A 30 -1.25 -8.69 1.37
N ASP A 31 -2.37 -7.97 1.39
CA ASP A 31 -2.39 -6.52 1.70
C ASP A 31 -1.88 -6.24 3.11
N ALA A 32 -2.30 -7.02 4.11
CA ALA A 32 -1.83 -6.86 5.49
C ALA A 32 -0.32 -7.14 5.63
N ALA A 33 0.21 -8.14 4.92
CA ALA A 33 1.63 -8.46 4.90
C ALA A 33 2.44 -7.35 4.23
N ALA A 34 1.96 -6.78 3.13
CA ALA A 34 2.59 -5.66 2.45
C ALA A 34 2.62 -4.40 3.33
N VAL A 35 1.53 -4.09 4.02
CA VAL A 35 1.46 -2.96 4.98
C VAL A 35 2.48 -3.14 6.11
N LYS A 36 2.55 -4.34 6.71
CA LYS A 36 3.54 -4.65 7.76
C LYS A 36 4.97 -4.48 7.25
N ARG A 37 5.28 -5.04 6.09
CA ARG A 37 6.61 -4.90 5.46
C ARG A 37 6.94 -3.43 5.20
N GLY A 38 5.99 -2.65 4.71
CA GLY A 38 6.15 -1.21 4.48
C GLY A 38 6.44 -0.43 5.76
N GLN A 39 5.80 -0.78 6.87
CA GLN A 39 6.08 -0.19 8.19
C GLN A 39 7.50 -0.51 8.66
N GLU A 40 7.95 -1.75 8.49
CA GLU A 40 9.32 -2.16 8.80
C GLU A 40 10.34 -1.37 7.96
N LEU A 41 10.08 -1.22 6.66
CA LEU A 41 10.91 -0.43 5.75
C LEU A 41 10.93 1.06 6.11
N TYR A 42 9.81 1.65 6.49
CA TYR A 42 9.72 3.03 6.97
C TYR A 42 10.71 3.27 8.13
N ASN A 43 10.77 2.33 9.06
CA ASN A 43 11.70 2.40 10.19
C ASN A 43 13.16 2.13 9.75
N ALA A 44 13.41 1.08 8.98
CA ALA A 44 14.74 0.69 8.51
C ALA A 44 15.39 1.76 7.62
N GLN A 45 14.60 2.43 6.77
CA GLN A 45 15.05 3.51 5.90
C GLN A 45 15.12 4.87 6.62
N LYS A 46 14.80 4.92 7.93
CA LYS A 46 14.82 6.11 8.78
C LYS A 46 13.96 7.26 8.23
N CYS A 47 12.82 6.94 7.65
CA CYS A 47 11.89 7.94 7.10
C CYS A 47 11.40 8.93 8.17
N MET A 48 11.36 8.49 9.43
CA MET A 48 10.97 9.31 10.58
C MET A 48 11.91 10.51 10.85
N VAL A 49 13.10 10.55 10.26
CA VAL A 49 14.01 11.70 10.37
C VAL A 49 13.39 12.96 9.73
N CYS A 50 12.60 12.77 8.66
CA CYS A 50 11.95 13.88 7.95
C CYS A 50 10.42 13.86 8.08
N HIS A 51 9.83 12.71 8.44
CA HIS A 51 8.38 12.50 8.51
C HIS A 51 7.93 12.10 9.90
N SER A 52 6.67 12.40 10.23
CA SER A 52 5.99 11.85 11.40
C SER A 52 4.75 11.06 11.02
N ILE A 53 4.43 10.06 11.82
CA ILE A 53 3.18 9.30 11.79
C ILE A 53 2.69 9.16 13.23
N ALA A 54 1.44 9.51 13.51
CA ALA A 54 0.84 9.51 14.84
C ALA A 54 1.71 10.28 15.87
N GLY A 55 2.28 11.41 15.46
CA GLY A 55 3.12 12.27 16.29
C GLY A 55 4.54 11.75 16.54
N LYS A 56 4.92 10.58 16.04
CA LYS A 56 6.27 10.00 16.15
C LYS A 56 7.11 10.39 14.93
N GLY A 57 8.28 10.96 15.14
CA GLY A 57 9.19 11.43 14.09
C GLY A 57 9.19 12.94 13.92
N SER A 58 9.77 13.43 12.83
CA SER A 58 9.86 14.85 12.52
C SER A 58 8.53 15.43 12.08
N LYS A 59 8.10 16.50 12.73
CA LYS A 59 6.86 17.22 12.40
C LYS A 59 6.96 18.09 11.15
N ALA A 60 8.12 18.15 10.50
CA ALA A 60 8.32 18.98 9.30
C ALA A 60 7.46 18.52 8.12
N SER A 61 7.23 17.22 8.00
CA SER A 61 6.38 16.66 6.94
C SER A 61 5.57 15.46 7.47
N PRO A 62 4.44 15.70 8.17
CA PRO A 62 3.57 14.63 8.67
C PRO A 62 2.96 13.82 7.52
N LEU A 63 2.85 12.51 7.72
CA LEU A 63 2.24 11.55 6.79
C LEU A 63 0.86 11.06 7.26
N ASP A 64 0.34 11.64 8.34
CA ASP A 64 -0.99 11.30 8.85
C ASP A 64 -2.05 11.58 7.79
N GLY A 65 -2.87 10.57 7.50
CA GLY A 65 -3.92 10.65 6.50
C GLY A 65 -3.43 10.76 5.04
N VAL A 66 -2.14 10.47 4.75
CA VAL A 66 -1.59 10.59 3.39
C VAL A 66 -2.31 9.65 2.41
N GLY A 67 -2.70 8.46 2.84
CA GLY A 67 -3.42 7.49 2.03
C GLY A 67 -4.87 7.90 1.67
N ALA A 68 -5.43 8.90 2.37
CA ALA A 68 -6.71 9.50 1.99
C ALA A 68 -6.52 10.70 1.04
N LYS A 69 -5.33 11.32 1.02
CA LYS A 69 -5.03 12.55 0.28
C LYS A 69 -4.38 12.30 -1.06
N LEU A 70 -3.59 11.24 -1.19
CA LEU A 70 -2.82 10.91 -2.38
C LEU A 70 -3.18 9.52 -2.91
N SER A 71 -3.15 9.37 -4.23
CA SER A 71 -3.27 8.07 -4.87
C SER A 71 -2.02 7.21 -4.59
N ALA A 72 -2.12 5.89 -4.77
CA ALA A 72 -0.98 4.99 -4.68
C ALA A 72 0.13 5.37 -5.66
N GLU A 73 -0.24 5.80 -6.87
CA GLU A 73 0.70 6.25 -7.89
C GLU A 73 1.41 7.55 -7.46
N ASP A 74 0.71 8.54 -6.93
CA ASP A 74 1.35 9.77 -6.44
C ASP A 74 2.31 9.49 -5.28
N ILE A 75 1.93 8.62 -4.35
CA ILE A 75 2.81 8.18 -3.25
C ILE A 75 4.05 7.50 -3.81
N ARG A 76 3.87 6.60 -4.79
CA ARG A 76 4.98 5.96 -5.48
C ARG A 76 5.92 6.97 -6.12
N GLN A 77 5.38 7.94 -6.85
CA GLN A 77 6.18 8.99 -7.51
C GLN A 77 6.96 9.84 -6.50
N TRP A 78 6.39 10.14 -5.34
CA TRP A 78 7.14 10.79 -4.27
C TRP A 78 8.34 9.98 -3.77
N ILE A 79 8.26 8.64 -3.78
CA ILE A 79 9.36 7.76 -3.36
C ILE A 79 10.44 7.66 -4.45
N VAL A 80 10.05 7.49 -5.71
CA VAL A 80 10.97 7.20 -6.82
C VAL A 80 11.49 8.44 -7.54
N ASN A 81 10.66 9.48 -7.68
CA ASN A 81 10.96 10.72 -8.41
C ASN A 81 10.65 11.98 -7.58
N PRO A 82 11.18 12.13 -6.36
CA PRO A 82 10.79 13.21 -5.46
C PRO A 82 11.12 14.61 -6.01
N ALA A 83 12.14 14.77 -6.84
CA ALA A 83 12.47 16.04 -7.47
C ALA A 83 11.37 16.49 -8.45
N GLU A 84 10.89 15.57 -9.29
CA GLU A 84 9.79 15.84 -10.22
C GLU A 84 8.49 16.17 -9.46
N MET A 85 8.17 15.40 -8.41
CA MET A 85 6.99 15.66 -7.60
C MET A 85 7.09 17.00 -6.86
N THR A 86 8.28 17.39 -6.38
CA THR A 86 8.52 18.70 -5.78
C THR A 86 8.23 19.82 -6.78
N ALA A 87 8.71 19.70 -8.01
CA ALA A 87 8.45 20.68 -9.07
C ALA A 87 6.97 20.72 -9.47
N LYS A 88 6.35 19.56 -9.71
CA LYS A 88 4.93 19.41 -10.10
C LYS A 88 3.98 20.02 -9.06
N THR A 89 4.25 19.77 -7.78
CA THR A 89 3.39 20.23 -6.67
C THR A 89 3.79 21.59 -6.12
N LYS A 90 4.86 22.21 -6.63
CA LYS A 90 5.45 23.47 -6.12
C LYS A 90 5.72 23.38 -4.61
N SER A 91 6.17 22.23 -4.13
CA SER A 91 6.43 22.01 -2.71
C SER A 91 7.57 22.89 -2.21
N THR A 92 7.31 23.58 -1.09
CA THR A 92 8.30 24.44 -0.41
C THR A 92 8.93 23.76 0.81
N LYS A 93 8.64 22.48 1.05
CA LYS A 93 9.18 21.71 2.19
C LYS A 93 10.70 21.63 2.15
N LYS A 94 11.32 21.84 3.29
CA LYS A 94 12.77 21.78 3.47
C LYS A 94 13.13 20.82 4.61
N PRO A 95 14.18 19.99 4.45
CA PRO A 95 14.86 19.70 3.19
C PRO A 95 13.94 18.96 2.20
N PRO A 96 14.21 19.00 0.89
CA PRO A 96 13.45 18.23 -0.08
C PRO A 96 13.70 16.72 0.12
N MET A 97 12.72 15.89 -0.22
CA MET A 97 12.86 14.44 -0.14
C MET A 97 13.99 13.98 -1.06
N VAL A 98 14.82 13.05 -0.57
CA VAL A 98 15.99 12.57 -1.31
C VAL A 98 15.63 11.41 -2.25
N ALA A 99 16.27 11.36 -3.42
CA ALA A 99 15.97 10.40 -4.47
C ALA A 99 16.49 8.96 -4.21
N LYS A 100 17.23 8.72 -3.13
CA LYS A 100 17.87 7.41 -2.86
C LYS A 100 16.88 6.24 -2.75
N TYR A 101 15.65 6.52 -2.36
CA TYR A 101 14.63 5.48 -2.14
C TYR A 101 14.08 4.88 -3.44
N GLY A 102 14.20 5.56 -4.57
CA GLY A 102 13.86 5.02 -5.88
C GLY A 102 14.77 3.86 -6.34
N LYS A 103 15.89 3.63 -5.64
CA LYS A 103 16.79 2.51 -5.87
C LYS A 103 16.47 1.25 -5.06
N LEU A 104 15.46 1.30 -4.20
CA LEU A 104 14.99 0.12 -3.48
C LEU A 104 14.41 -0.92 -4.44
N PRO A 105 14.44 -2.21 -4.07
CA PRO A 105 13.74 -3.24 -4.83
C PRO A 105 12.27 -2.88 -5.03
N GLU A 106 11.73 -3.23 -6.19
CA GLU A 106 10.34 -2.93 -6.56
C GLU A 106 9.33 -3.42 -5.50
N ALA A 107 9.54 -4.62 -4.95
CA ALA A 107 8.71 -5.18 -3.88
C ALA A 107 8.72 -4.31 -2.60
N ASP A 108 9.86 -3.70 -2.27
CA ASP A 108 10.00 -2.82 -1.11
C ASP A 108 9.33 -1.46 -1.35
N ILE A 109 9.42 -0.93 -2.56
CA ILE A 109 8.68 0.28 -2.95
C ILE A 109 7.18 0.03 -2.86
N ASN A 110 6.69 -1.09 -3.39
CA ASN A 110 5.27 -1.46 -3.32
C ASN A 110 4.79 -1.62 -1.88
N ALA A 111 5.60 -2.21 -1.01
CA ALA A 111 5.29 -2.33 0.41
C ALA A 111 5.23 -0.96 1.12
N LEU A 112 6.14 -0.04 0.83
CA LEU A 112 6.08 1.33 1.34
C LEU A 112 4.81 2.04 0.86
N VAL A 113 4.44 1.91 -0.41
CA VAL A 113 3.20 2.47 -0.97
C VAL A 113 1.98 1.91 -0.23
N ALA A 114 1.92 0.58 -0.02
CA ALA A 114 0.82 -0.06 0.71
C ALA A 114 0.70 0.47 2.14
N TYR A 115 1.83 0.63 2.84
CA TYR A 115 1.84 1.21 4.18
C TYR A 115 1.34 2.66 4.17
N MET A 116 1.82 3.52 3.27
CA MET A 116 1.34 4.90 3.17
C MET A 116 -0.15 4.97 2.81
N GLN A 117 -0.62 4.10 1.92
CA GLN A 117 -2.06 4.01 1.58
C GLN A 117 -2.92 3.56 2.76
N SER A 118 -2.39 2.84 3.72
CA SER A 118 -3.10 2.43 4.94
C SER A 118 -3.30 3.56 5.95
N LEU A 119 -2.56 4.66 5.83
CA LEU A 119 -2.64 5.84 6.69
C LEU A 119 -3.82 6.74 6.26
N LYS A 120 -5.01 6.47 6.78
CA LYS A 120 -6.26 7.20 6.49
C LYS A 120 -6.53 8.30 7.50
#